data_8f6ccdeb8091328e74f185a5d0e4fdeb
#
_entry.id   8f6ccdeb8091328e74f185a5d0e4fdeb
#
_cell.length_a   1.000
_cell.length_b   1.000
_cell.length_c   1.000
_cell.angle_alpha   90.00
_cell.angle_beta   90.00
_cell.angle_gamma   90.00
#
_symmetry.space_group_name_H-M   'P 1'
#
loop_
_entity.id
_entity.type
_entity.pdbx_description
1 polymer ?
#
loop_
_entity_poly.entity_id
_entity_poly.type
_entity_poly.pdbx_seq_one_letter_code
_entity_poly.pdbx_strand_id
1 'polypeptide(L)'
;MNNRRKFFKSLGLLSATALVGGLHPKNSLAKTKIKWKMVTSWPKNFPGLGAGAETLARYINKLSGGSLEVKVFGANELVPPLGVFDFVSSGGAEMGHSGAYYWKGKTEAAQFFSSVPFGMTAQEMNSWLYYGDGIKLWEEVYENFNLIPRPAGNTGVQMGGWFNKEINTTNDLKGLKMRIPGLGGEVLARAGGTPFTLAGAEIFTSLQTGVIDATEWVGPYNDRAFGLHKAAKYYYFAALCKPKAVSYTHLTLPTKVT
;
A
#
# COMPACT_ATOMS: atom_id res chain seq x y z
N MET A 1 -55.53 -37.87 -25.14
CA MET A 1 -55.98 -36.61 -25.73
C MET A 1 -57.20 -36.15 -24.98
N ASN A 2 -57.41 -34.86 -24.70
CA ASN A 2 -58.52 -34.20 -24.01
C ASN A 2 -58.54 -34.19 -22.48
N ASN A 3 -57.70 -33.39 -21.85
CA ASN A 3 -58.02 -32.87 -20.50
C ASN A 3 -57.48 -31.44 -20.24
N ARG A 4 -57.05 -30.71 -21.26
CA ARG A 4 -56.57 -29.31 -21.11
C ARG A 4 -57.59 -28.23 -21.51
N ARG A 5 -58.81 -28.59 -21.88
CA ARG A 5 -59.86 -27.62 -22.31
C ARG A 5 -61.00 -27.39 -21.35
N LYS A 6 -61.00 -28.01 -20.14
CA LYS A 6 -62.06 -27.82 -19.13
C LYS A 6 -61.72 -26.87 -17.99
N PHE A 7 -60.51 -26.30 -17.96
CA PHE A 7 -60.10 -25.41 -16.88
C PHE A 7 -60.38 -23.91 -17.11
N PHE A 8 -60.89 -23.55 -18.31
CA PHE A 8 -61.06 -22.12 -18.66
C PHE A 8 -62.53 -21.68 -18.78
N LYS A 9 -63.53 -22.45 -18.23
CA LYS A 9 -64.97 -22.09 -18.35
C LYS A 9 -65.68 -21.79 -17.05
N SER A 10 -64.94 -21.57 -15.93
CA SER A 10 -65.65 -21.25 -14.65
C SER A 10 -64.97 -20.10 -13.90
N LEU A 11 -64.61 -19.01 -14.57
CA LEU A 11 -64.34 -17.73 -13.94
C LEU A 11 -64.89 -16.59 -14.78
N GLY A 12 -66.22 -16.50 -14.79
CA GLY A 12 -66.93 -15.30 -15.19
C GLY A 12 -67.70 -14.76 -13.99
N LEU A 13 -67.56 -13.46 -13.79
CA LEU A 13 -68.26 -12.58 -12.88
C LEU A 13 -67.93 -12.73 -11.35
N LEU A 14 -67.07 -11.84 -10.95
CA LEU A 14 -67.37 -10.96 -9.80
C LEU A 14 -66.40 -9.77 -9.87
N SER A 15 -66.85 -8.69 -10.54
CA SER A 15 -66.32 -7.37 -10.43
C SER A 15 -66.65 -6.81 -9.05
N ALA A 16 -65.62 -6.64 -8.21
CA ALA A 16 -65.72 -5.75 -7.05
C ALA A 16 -64.38 -4.99 -6.95
N THR A 17 -64.46 -3.73 -7.29
CA THR A 17 -63.52 -2.66 -7.02
C THR A 17 -63.02 -2.71 -5.58
N ALA A 18 -61.74 -2.95 -5.42
CA ALA A 18 -61.00 -2.50 -4.26
C ALA A 18 -59.67 -1.90 -4.76
N LEU A 19 -59.69 -0.60 -4.98
CA LEU A 19 -58.50 0.25 -4.99
C LEU A 19 -57.90 0.21 -3.57
N VAL A 20 -57.14 -0.82 -3.26
CA VAL A 20 -56.21 -0.79 -2.16
C VAL A 20 -54.83 -0.52 -2.79
N GLY A 21 -54.43 0.73 -2.70
CA GLY A 21 -53.08 1.15 -3.00
C GLY A 21 -52.08 0.27 -2.22
N GLY A 22 -51.54 -0.72 -2.90
CA GLY A 22 -50.46 -1.54 -2.37
C GLY A 22 -49.25 -0.68 -2.13
N LEU A 23 -49.15 -0.05 -0.98
CA LEU A 23 -47.90 0.29 -0.34
C LEU A 23 -47.17 -1.03 -0.12
N HIS A 24 -46.46 -1.48 -1.17
CA HIS A 24 -45.39 -2.45 -0.95
C HIS A 24 -44.39 -1.73 -0.05
N PRO A 25 -44.24 -2.14 1.23
CA PRO A 25 -43.07 -1.67 1.95
C PRO A 25 -41.87 -2.14 1.10
N LYS A 26 -41.20 -1.21 0.46
CA LYS A 26 -39.82 -1.46 0.08
C LYS A 26 -39.12 -1.75 1.41
N ASN A 27 -39.08 -2.99 1.81
CA ASN A 27 -38.15 -3.47 2.79
C ASN A 27 -36.77 -3.28 2.17
N SER A 28 -36.33 -2.04 2.19
CA SER A 28 -34.93 -1.72 2.11
C SER A 28 -34.33 -2.38 3.36
N LEU A 29 -34.00 -3.67 3.24
CA LEU A 29 -33.08 -4.30 4.16
C LEU A 29 -31.87 -3.38 4.15
N ALA A 30 -31.75 -2.56 5.19
CA ALA A 30 -30.61 -1.72 5.38
C ALA A 30 -29.40 -2.66 5.34
N LYS A 31 -28.67 -2.67 4.20
CA LYS A 31 -27.47 -3.50 4.07
C LYS A 31 -26.57 -3.14 5.23
N THR A 32 -26.33 -4.10 6.11
CA THR A 32 -25.41 -3.91 7.23
C THR A 32 -24.09 -3.42 6.66
N LYS A 33 -23.71 -2.20 6.99
CA LYS A 33 -22.52 -1.56 6.46
C LYS A 33 -21.33 -2.08 7.25
N ILE A 34 -20.45 -2.79 6.55
CA ILE A 34 -19.17 -3.26 7.11
C ILE A 34 -18.22 -2.08 7.14
N LYS A 35 -17.53 -1.88 8.26
CA LYS A 35 -16.56 -0.80 8.42
C LYS A 35 -15.17 -1.39 8.70
N TRP A 36 -14.21 -1.07 7.85
CA TRP A 36 -12.82 -1.46 7.98
C TRP A 36 -11.92 -0.25 8.23
N LYS A 37 -10.86 -0.48 8.98
CA LYS A 37 -9.75 0.46 9.17
C LYS A 37 -8.61 0.06 8.27
N MET A 38 -8.06 1.03 7.54
CA MET A 38 -6.79 0.90 6.81
C MET A 38 -5.75 1.80 7.48
N VAL A 39 -4.72 1.23 8.07
CA VAL A 39 -3.58 1.99 8.62
C VAL A 39 -2.47 2.08 7.59
N THR A 40 -1.74 3.20 7.55
CA THR A 40 -0.68 3.41 6.55
C THR A 40 0.64 3.82 7.16
N SER A 41 1.74 3.49 6.50
CA SER A 41 3.09 4.00 6.82
C SER A 41 3.33 5.42 6.29
N TRP A 42 2.35 6.04 5.66
CA TRP A 42 2.44 7.34 5.00
C TRP A 42 1.61 8.39 5.72
N PRO A 43 2.05 9.65 5.72
CA PRO A 43 1.18 10.74 6.13
C PRO A 43 -0.10 10.76 5.29
N LYS A 44 -1.21 11.14 5.91
CA LYS A 44 -2.49 11.26 5.21
C LYS A 44 -2.39 12.22 4.03
N ASN A 45 -2.99 11.85 2.91
CA ASN A 45 -2.96 12.62 1.65
C ASN A 45 -1.55 12.89 1.10
N PHE A 46 -0.51 12.22 1.61
CA PHE A 46 0.83 12.37 1.04
C PHE A 46 0.82 11.98 -0.45
N PRO A 47 1.44 12.78 -1.33
CA PRO A 47 1.40 12.56 -2.77
C PRO A 47 1.78 11.14 -3.17
N GLY A 48 1.00 10.54 -4.05
CA GLY A 48 1.19 9.15 -4.52
C GLY A 48 0.83 8.11 -3.47
N LEU A 49 1.53 8.07 -2.36
CA LEU A 49 1.43 6.99 -1.37
C LEU A 49 0.19 7.11 -0.47
N GLY A 50 0.08 8.19 0.31
CA GLY A 50 -1.09 8.44 1.17
C GLY A 50 -2.36 8.68 0.35
N ALA A 51 -2.27 9.48 -0.71
CA ALA A 51 -3.37 9.72 -1.65
C ALA A 51 -3.77 8.43 -2.40
N GLY A 52 -2.81 7.52 -2.66
CA GLY A 52 -3.07 6.20 -3.23
C GLY A 52 -3.93 5.34 -2.30
N ALA A 53 -3.61 5.30 -1.01
CA ALA A 53 -4.39 4.59 0.00
C ALA A 53 -5.84 5.11 0.09
N GLU A 54 -6.02 6.44 0.09
CA GLU A 54 -7.35 7.08 0.08
C GLU A 54 -8.13 6.74 -1.21
N THR A 55 -7.44 6.72 -2.35
CA THR A 55 -8.05 6.36 -3.62
C THR A 55 -8.50 4.90 -3.64
N LEU A 56 -7.68 4.00 -3.12
CA LEU A 56 -8.00 2.58 -2.99
C LEU A 56 -9.24 2.38 -2.10
N ALA A 57 -9.27 3.02 -0.92
CA ALA A 57 -10.41 2.97 -0.01
C ALA A 57 -11.70 3.47 -0.68
N ARG A 58 -11.62 4.57 -1.43
CA ARG A 58 -12.76 5.11 -2.19
C ARG A 58 -13.26 4.13 -3.27
N TYR A 59 -12.35 3.44 -3.97
CA TYR A 59 -12.74 2.43 -4.97
C TYR A 59 -13.39 1.21 -4.33
N ILE A 60 -12.85 0.71 -3.22
CA ILE A 60 -13.44 -0.40 -2.47
C ILE A 60 -14.89 -0.05 -2.06
N ASN A 61 -15.08 1.15 -1.48
CA ASN A 61 -16.41 1.63 -1.08
C ASN A 61 -17.35 1.72 -2.28
N LYS A 62 -16.90 2.31 -3.40
CA LYS A 62 -17.71 2.46 -4.62
C LYS A 62 -18.06 1.09 -5.24
N LEU A 63 -17.09 0.19 -5.38
CA LEU A 63 -17.27 -1.12 -6.00
C LEU A 63 -18.16 -2.05 -5.15
N SER A 64 -18.13 -1.90 -3.83
CA SER A 64 -19.01 -2.64 -2.92
C SER A 64 -20.45 -2.10 -2.89
N GLY A 65 -20.76 -1.06 -3.65
CA GLY A 65 -22.05 -0.36 -3.59
C GLY A 65 -22.33 0.26 -2.22
N GLY A 66 -21.26 0.64 -1.48
CA GLY A 66 -21.32 1.23 -0.15
C GLY A 66 -21.54 0.23 0.99
N SER A 67 -21.56 -1.08 0.70
CA SER A 67 -21.68 -2.12 1.74
C SER A 67 -20.40 -2.29 2.57
N LEU A 68 -19.24 -1.95 2.03
CA LEU A 68 -17.96 -1.93 2.72
C LEU A 68 -17.39 -0.51 2.72
N GLU A 69 -17.25 0.07 3.90
CA GLU A 69 -16.61 1.37 4.12
C GLU A 69 -15.22 1.17 4.68
N VAL A 70 -14.20 1.62 3.96
CA VAL A 70 -12.81 1.61 4.44
C VAL A 70 -12.44 3.03 4.86
N LYS A 71 -12.07 3.20 6.13
CA LYS A 71 -11.54 4.45 6.67
C LYS A 71 -10.03 4.38 6.75
N VAL A 72 -9.35 5.32 6.09
CA VAL A 72 -7.89 5.42 6.09
C VAL A 72 -7.40 6.22 7.29
N PHE A 73 -6.38 5.69 7.95
CA PHE A 73 -5.64 6.33 9.03
C PHE A 73 -4.19 6.49 8.59
N GLY A 74 -3.72 7.72 8.56
CA GLY A 74 -2.35 8.04 8.22
C GLY A 74 -1.34 7.63 9.29
N ALA A 75 -0.08 7.76 8.96
CA ALA A 75 1.03 7.50 9.88
C ALA A 75 0.84 8.27 11.20
N ASN A 76 1.02 7.59 12.32
CA ASN A 76 0.85 8.11 13.70
C ASN A 76 -0.59 8.44 14.12
N GLU A 77 -1.63 8.18 13.31
CA GLU A 77 -3.01 8.38 13.76
C GLU A 77 -3.51 7.25 14.68
N LEU A 78 -3.20 6.00 14.36
CA LEU A 78 -3.54 4.82 15.19
C LEU A 78 -2.32 3.98 15.59
N VAL A 79 -1.30 3.98 14.76
CA VAL A 79 -0.09 3.17 14.94
C VAL A 79 1.13 3.91 14.37
N PRO A 80 2.32 3.77 14.95
CA PRO A 80 3.54 4.27 14.34
C PRO A 80 3.74 3.70 12.93
N PRO A 81 4.33 4.46 11.98
CA PRO A 81 4.43 4.08 10.57
C PRO A 81 5.06 2.70 10.32
N LEU A 82 6.09 2.35 11.11
CA LEU A 82 6.77 1.06 11.00
C LEU A 82 6.11 -0.05 11.84
N GLY A 83 5.03 0.25 12.56
CA GLY A 83 4.23 -0.71 13.30
C GLY A 83 3.03 -1.27 12.54
N VAL A 84 2.78 -0.82 11.30
CA VAL A 84 1.62 -1.22 10.50
C VAL A 84 1.50 -2.73 10.34
N PHE A 85 2.61 -3.43 10.08
CA PHE A 85 2.64 -4.88 9.91
C PHE A 85 2.10 -5.63 11.15
N ASP A 86 2.69 -5.34 12.30
CA ASP A 86 2.33 -6.00 13.56
C ASP A 86 0.89 -5.66 13.97
N PHE A 87 0.47 -4.41 13.73
CA PHE A 87 -0.85 -3.95 14.08
C PHE A 87 -1.95 -4.68 13.28
N VAL A 88 -1.73 -4.89 11.97
CA VAL A 88 -2.66 -5.65 11.12
C VAL A 88 -2.56 -7.15 11.42
N SER A 89 -1.35 -7.69 11.58
CA SER A 89 -1.12 -9.10 11.92
C SER A 89 -1.83 -9.53 13.21
N SER A 90 -1.90 -8.63 14.20
CA SER A 90 -2.59 -8.85 15.47
C SER A 90 -4.10 -8.55 15.43
N GLY A 91 -4.64 -8.13 14.27
CA GLY A 91 -6.06 -7.79 14.13
C GLY A 91 -6.43 -6.38 14.62
N GLY A 92 -5.48 -5.50 14.87
CA GLY A 92 -5.73 -4.11 15.27
C GLY A 92 -6.40 -3.26 14.19
N ALA A 93 -6.19 -3.62 12.93
CA ALA A 93 -6.89 -3.08 11.76
C ALA A 93 -7.13 -4.19 10.74
N GLU A 94 -8.15 -4.00 9.90
CA GLU A 94 -8.52 -4.93 8.85
C GLU A 94 -7.63 -4.80 7.60
N MET A 95 -6.92 -3.69 7.44
CA MET A 95 -6.05 -3.42 6.30
C MET A 95 -4.81 -2.62 6.69
N GLY A 96 -3.69 -2.88 6.01
CA GLY A 96 -2.48 -2.07 6.09
C GLY A 96 -1.97 -1.69 4.71
N HIS A 97 -1.49 -0.46 4.53
CA HIS A 97 -0.88 0.00 3.27
C HIS A 97 0.53 0.50 3.55
N SER A 98 1.53 -0.23 3.05
CA SER A 98 2.94 0.00 3.39
C SER A 98 3.88 -0.51 2.29
N GLY A 99 5.19 -0.44 2.53
CA GLY A 99 6.24 -1.03 1.69
C GLY A 99 6.82 -2.28 2.34
N ALA A 100 6.88 -3.40 1.60
CA ALA A 100 7.32 -4.68 2.13
C ALA A 100 8.78 -4.68 2.64
N TYR A 101 9.62 -3.82 2.11
CA TYR A 101 11.02 -3.67 2.54
C TYR A 101 11.18 -3.23 4.02
N TYR A 102 10.16 -2.61 4.62
CA TYR A 102 10.19 -2.25 6.04
C TYR A 102 10.18 -3.48 6.97
N TRP A 103 9.72 -4.62 6.45
CA TRP A 103 9.55 -5.86 7.22
C TRP A 103 10.72 -6.83 7.11
N LYS A 104 11.86 -6.38 6.56
CA LYS A 104 13.10 -7.16 6.48
C LYS A 104 13.45 -7.83 7.82
N GLY A 105 13.27 -7.12 8.93
CA GLY A 105 13.52 -7.66 10.28
C GLY A 105 12.52 -8.71 10.76
N LYS A 106 11.38 -8.89 10.06
CA LYS A 106 10.38 -9.92 10.32
C LYS A 106 10.60 -11.15 9.43
N THR A 107 10.82 -10.90 8.16
CA THR A 107 11.18 -11.90 7.15
C THR A 107 12.05 -11.27 6.07
N GLU A 108 13.21 -11.82 5.82
CA GLU A 108 14.16 -11.30 4.83
C GLU A 108 13.58 -11.32 3.41
N ALA A 109 12.70 -12.27 3.12
CA ALA A 109 12.06 -12.40 1.82
C ALA A 109 11.12 -11.25 1.48
N ALA A 110 10.56 -10.54 2.47
CA ALA A 110 9.59 -9.46 2.23
C ALA A 110 10.12 -8.37 1.30
N GLN A 111 11.40 -8.04 1.38
CA GLN A 111 11.99 -6.95 0.59
C GLN A 111 12.00 -7.23 -0.92
N PHE A 112 11.96 -8.48 -1.36
CA PHE A 112 11.91 -8.84 -2.79
C PHE A 112 10.56 -8.49 -3.44
N PHE A 113 9.50 -8.35 -2.66
CA PHE A 113 8.18 -7.92 -3.14
C PHE A 113 8.00 -6.40 -3.16
N SER A 114 9.06 -5.64 -2.96
CA SER A 114 9.03 -4.18 -3.00
C SER A 114 10.08 -3.63 -3.97
N SER A 115 11.31 -3.43 -3.54
CA SER A 115 12.33 -2.87 -4.43
C SER A 115 13.65 -3.62 -4.33
N VAL A 116 14.16 -4.03 -5.48
CA VAL A 116 15.46 -4.66 -5.65
C VAL A 116 16.32 -3.71 -6.47
N PRO A 117 17.51 -3.29 -5.99
CA PRO A 117 18.43 -2.49 -6.80
C PRO A 117 18.71 -3.17 -8.14
N PHE A 118 18.60 -2.42 -9.25
CA PHE A 118 18.71 -2.94 -10.63
C PHE A 118 17.69 -4.03 -11.01
N GLY A 119 16.63 -4.19 -10.22
CA GLY A 119 15.58 -5.17 -10.42
C GLY A 119 14.57 -4.77 -11.49
N MET A 120 13.39 -5.34 -11.38
CA MET A 120 12.31 -5.20 -12.36
C MET A 120 11.75 -3.77 -12.41
N THR A 121 11.34 -3.36 -13.60
CA THR A 121 10.46 -2.19 -13.77
C THR A 121 9.08 -2.47 -13.21
N ALA A 122 8.23 -1.42 -13.08
CA ALA A 122 6.86 -1.59 -12.59
C ALA A 122 6.07 -2.60 -13.41
N GLN A 123 6.24 -2.60 -14.73
CA GLN A 123 5.51 -3.52 -15.62
C GLN A 123 6.03 -4.95 -15.49
N GLU A 124 7.33 -5.14 -15.44
CA GLU A 124 7.94 -6.48 -15.24
C GLU A 124 7.54 -7.05 -13.88
N MET A 125 7.56 -6.23 -12.81
CA MET A 125 7.13 -6.65 -11.48
C MET A 125 5.64 -7.03 -11.45
N ASN A 126 4.77 -6.24 -12.09
CA ASN A 126 3.36 -6.60 -12.25
C ASN A 126 3.19 -7.93 -13.00
N SER A 127 3.95 -8.15 -14.07
CA SER A 127 3.91 -9.40 -14.83
C SER A 127 4.34 -10.59 -13.98
N TRP A 128 5.42 -10.44 -13.22
CA TRP A 128 5.86 -11.48 -12.30
C TRP A 128 4.85 -11.74 -11.17
N LEU A 129 4.30 -10.68 -10.56
CA LEU A 129 3.32 -10.85 -9.48
C LEU A 129 2.06 -11.57 -9.94
N TYR A 130 1.50 -11.20 -11.10
CA TYR A 130 0.21 -11.73 -11.55
C TYR A 130 0.30 -12.96 -12.45
N TYR A 131 1.42 -13.19 -13.13
CA TYR A 131 1.58 -14.27 -14.12
C TYR A 131 2.81 -15.15 -13.89
N GLY A 132 3.68 -14.83 -12.91
CA GLY A 132 4.92 -15.53 -12.60
C GLY A 132 5.01 -16.03 -11.16
N ASP A 133 3.89 -16.43 -10.54
CA ASP A 133 3.79 -16.95 -9.17
C ASP A 133 4.19 -15.96 -8.05
N GLY A 134 4.51 -14.70 -8.37
CA GLY A 134 4.98 -13.73 -7.40
C GLY A 134 4.00 -13.48 -6.24
N ILE A 135 2.69 -13.40 -6.51
CA ILE A 135 1.66 -13.26 -5.47
C ILE A 135 1.62 -14.50 -4.58
N LYS A 136 1.70 -15.70 -5.16
CA LYS A 136 1.70 -16.95 -4.40
C LYS A 136 2.89 -17.03 -3.46
N LEU A 137 4.10 -16.75 -3.95
CA LEU A 137 5.30 -16.70 -3.12
C LEU A 137 5.18 -15.64 -2.00
N TRP A 138 4.56 -14.51 -2.30
CA TRP A 138 4.34 -13.47 -1.30
C TRP A 138 3.36 -13.90 -0.22
N GLU A 139 2.28 -14.58 -0.60
CA GLU A 139 1.32 -15.17 0.33
C GLU A 139 1.99 -16.21 1.24
N GLU A 140 2.81 -17.11 0.68
CA GLU A 140 3.57 -18.10 1.45
C GLU A 140 4.47 -17.43 2.51
N VAL A 141 5.17 -16.34 2.15
CA VAL A 141 6.03 -15.59 3.08
C VAL A 141 5.22 -14.92 4.19
N TYR A 142 3.98 -14.47 3.91
CA TYR A 142 3.16 -13.73 4.86
C TYR A 142 2.18 -14.59 5.66
N GLU A 143 2.00 -15.87 5.29
CA GLU A 143 1.08 -16.80 5.94
C GLU A 143 1.35 -16.94 7.45
N ASN A 144 2.63 -17.07 7.84
CA ASN A 144 3.04 -17.19 9.23
C ASN A 144 2.71 -15.96 10.10
N PHE A 145 2.33 -14.86 9.47
CA PHE A 145 1.94 -13.60 10.14
C PHE A 145 0.44 -13.33 10.08
N ASN A 146 -0.37 -14.30 9.63
CA ASN A 146 -1.82 -14.13 9.40
C ASN A 146 -2.15 -13.00 8.43
N LEU A 147 -1.34 -12.78 7.40
CA LEU A 147 -1.49 -11.69 6.45
C LEU A 147 -1.63 -12.20 5.03
N ILE A 148 -2.48 -11.54 4.24
CA ILE A 148 -2.63 -11.73 2.81
C ILE A 148 -2.15 -10.46 2.12
N PRO A 149 -1.01 -10.48 1.42
CA PRO A 149 -0.51 -9.31 0.70
C PRO A 149 -1.17 -9.16 -0.67
N ARG A 150 -1.34 -7.92 -1.11
CA ARG A 150 -1.76 -7.57 -2.48
C ARG A 150 -1.03 -6.32 -2.95
N PRO A 151 -0.57 -6.27 -4.21
CA PRO A 151 -0.01 -5.03 -4.75
C PRO A 151 -1.08 -3.94 -4.78
N ALA A 152 -0.73 -2.75 -4.30
CA ALA A 152 -1.66 -1.61 -4.18
C ALA A 152 -1.19 -0.36 -4.93
N GLY A 153 0.03 -0.37 -5.45
CA GLY A 153 0.61 0.71 -6.23
C GLY A 153 2.12 0.60 -6.35
N ASN A 154 2.70 1.50 -7.09
CA ASN A 154 4.15 1.62 -7.22
C ASN A 154 4.56 3.09 -7.36
N THR A 155 5.81 3.38 -7.07
CA THR A 155 6.40 4.73 -7.12
C THR A 155 6.99 5.07 -8.48
N GLY A 156 7.08 4.12 -9.40
CA GLY A 156 7.96 4.23 -10.55
C GLY A 156 9.44 4.11 -10.14
N VAL A 157 10.32 4.48 -11.05
CA VAL A 157 11.78 4.44 -10.82
C VAL A 157 12.17 5.46 -9.77
N GLN A 158 12.93 5.01 -8.77
CA GLN A 158 13.43 5.88 -7.70
C GLN A 158 14.78 6.50 -8.06
N MET A 159 15.06 7.66 -7.47
CA MET A 159 16.27 8.42 -7.65
C MET A 159 17.35 7.98 -6.64
N GLY A 160 18.62 8.37 -6.89
CA GLY A 160 19.73 8.11 -5.98
C GLY A 160 19.60 8.82 -4.64
N GLY A 161 18.95 9.98 -4.60
CA GLY A 161 18.56 10.67 -3.38
C GLY A 161 19.23 12.01 -3.13
N TRP A 162 19.10 12.48 -1.89
CA TRP A 162 19.53 13.76 -1.37
C TRP A 162 20.69 13.59 -0.39
N PHE A 163 21.72 14.39 -0.53
CA PHE A 163 22.97 14.26 0.22
C PHE A 163 23.43 15.62 0.76
N ASN A 164 23.96 15.64 1.97
CA ASN A 164 24.55 16.83 2.58
C ASN A 164 25.99 17.10 2.09
N LYS A 165 26.62 16.09 1.50
CA LYS A 165 27.95 16.17 0.87
C LYS A 165 27.90 15.67 -0.57
N GLU A 166 28.86 16.10 -1.37
CA GLU A 166 29.01 15.61 -2.72
C GLU A 166 29.57 14.18 -2.72
N ILE A 167 29.07 13.36 -3.63
CA ILE A 167 29.48 11.96 -3.80
C ILE A 167 30.01 11.81 -5.23
N ASN A 168 31.30 11.67 -5.38
CA ASN A 168 31.97 11.54 -6.67
C ASN A 168 32.47 10.13 -6.94
N THR A 169 32.74 9.36 -5.88
CA THR A 169 33.29 8.01 -5.95
C THR A 169 32.62 7.10 -4.90
N THR A 170 32.79 5.79 -5.04
CA THR A 170 32.34 4.82 -4.05
C THR A 170 33.04 4.99 -2.69
N ASN A 171 34.25 5.57 -2.65
CA ASN A 171 34.94 5.86 -1.39
C ASN A 171 34.18 6.91 -0.55
N ASP A 172 33.42 7.80 -1.18
CA ASP A 172 32.64 8.84 -0.48
C ASP A 172 31.44 8.25 0.27
N LEU A 173 31.09 6.98 0.00
CA LEU A 173 30.06 6.25 0.71
C LEU A 173 30.55 5.69 2.06
N LYS A 174 31.87 5.60 2.29
CA LYS A 174 32.42 5.08 3.55
C LYS A 174 32.01 5.99 4.72
N GLY A 175 31.38 5.39 5.73
CA GLY A 175 30.89 6.09 6.90
C GLY A 175 29.67 6.99 6.65
N LEU A 176 29.11 7.02 5.43
CA LEU A 176 27.91 7.78 5.11
C LEU A 176 26.71 7.22 5.85
N LYS A 177 26.07 8.02 6.68
CA LYS A 177 24.83 7.70 7.36
C LYS A 177 23.67 8.04 6.42
N MET A 178 23.03 7.02 5.85
CA MET A 178 21.98 7.24 4.86
C MET A 178 20.70 6.50 5.23
N ARG A 179 19.58 7.19 5.19
CA ARG A 179 18.27 6.53 5.23
C ARG A 179 18.03 5.84 3.89
N ILE A 180 18.09 4.54 3.91
CA ILE A 180 17.83 3.68 2.76
C ILE A 180 17.39 2.29 3.26
N PRO A 181 16.11 1.93 3.15
CA PRO A 181 15.59 0.65 3.67
C PRO A 181 15.87 -0.52 2.73
N GLY A 182 15.68 -1.73 3.24
CA GLY A 182 15.69 -2.97 2.47
C GLY A 182 17.04 -3.27 1.82
N LEU A 183 16.99 -3.85 0.62
CA LEU A 183 18.19 -4.28 -0.13
C LEU A 183 19.12 -3.14 -0.50
N GLY A 184 18.59 -1.92 -0.72
CA GLY A 184 19.43 -0.73 -0.93
C GLY A 184 20.33 -0.46 0.27
N GLY A 185 19.82 -0.63 1.49
CA GLY A 185 20.59 -0.52 2.71
C GLY A 185 21.71 -1.56 2.80
N GLU A 186 21.46 -2.81 2.37
CA GLU A 186 22.49 -3.86 2.30
C GLU A 186 23.62 -3.48 1.35
N VAL A 187 23.29 -2.96 0.17
CA VAL A 187 24.28 -2.50 -0.80
C VAL A 187 25.13 -1.38 -0.21
N LEU A 188 24.49 -0.38 0.42
CA LEU A 188 25.19 0.70 1.08
C LEU A 188 26.14 0.21 2.20
N ALA A 189 25.66 -0.71 3.03
CA ALA A 189 26.49 -1.30 4.09
C ALA A 189 27.72 -2.00 3.55
N ARG A 190 27.59 -2.77 2.46
CA ARG A 190 28.71 -3.43 1.78
C ARG A 190 29.68 -2.44 1.13
N ALA A 191 29.19 -1.25 0.76
CA ALA A 191 30.04 -0.15 0.28
C ALA A 191 30.73 0.64 1.41
N GLY A 192 30.50 0.25 2.69
CA GLY A 192 31.09 0.88 3.87
C GLY A 192 30.27 2.02 4.47
N GLY A 193 29.05 2.25 4.01
CA GLY A 193 28.13 3.21 4.61
C GLY A 193 27.30 2.60 5.76
N THR A 194 26.54 3.44 6.43
CA THR A 194 25.68 3.07 7.56
C THR A 194 24.20 3.31 7.18
N PRO A 195 23.45 2.27 6.83
CA PRO A 195 22.05 2.42 6.48
C PRO A 195 21.16 2.61 7.71
N PHE A 196 20.15 3.47 7.55
CA PHE A 196 19.09 3.69 8.52
C PHE A 196 17.72 3.38 7.90
N THR A 197 16.81 2.83 8.68
CA THR A 197 15.41 2.69 8.33
C THR A 197 14.60 3.67 9.17
N LEU A 198 14.12 4.74 8.54
CA LEU A 198 13.29 5.77 9.17
C LEU A 198 11.98 5.91 8.40
N ALA A 199 10.91 6.24 9.11
CA ALA A 199 9.64 6.60 8.51
C ALA A 199 9.75 7.91 7.72
N GLY A 200 8.93 8.09 6.67
CA GLY A 200 9.02 9.26 5.80
C GLY A 200 8.95 10.60 6.51
N ALA A 201 8.05 10.73 7.51
CA ALA A 201 7.88 11.96 8.27
C ALA A 201 9.10 12.35 9.14
N GLU A 202 10.01 11.40 9.43
CA GLU A 202 11.19 11.63 10.27
C GLU A 202 12.41 12.06 9.45
N ILE A 203 12.37 11.88 8.13
CA ILE A 203 13.55 12.05 7.25
C ILE A 203 14.04 13.49 7.24
N PHE A 204 13.12 14.45 7.06
CA PHE A 204 13.50 15.88 6.96
C PHE A 204 14.27 16.34 8.20
N THR A 205 13.72 16.07 9.38
CA THR A 205 14.35 16.46 10.66
C THR A 205 15.69 15.75 10.87
N SER A 206 15.75 14.45 10.57
CA SER A 206 16.99 13.66 10.69
C SER A 206 18.10 14.16 9.78
N LEU A 207 17.74 14.59 8.57
CA LEU A 207 18.66 15.18 7.61
C LEU A 207 19.14 16.58 8.04
N GLN A 208 18.20 17.40 8.53
CA GLN A 208 18.47 18.77 8.98
C GLN A 208 19.37 18.79 10.24
N THR A 209 19.18 17.85 11.14
CA THR A 209 19.94 17.76 12.40
C THR A 209 21.25 16.96 12.28
N GLY A 210 21.55 16.35 11.11
CA GLY A 210 22.76 15.56 10.89
C GLY A 210 22.72 14.18 11.53
N VAL A 211 21.57 13.69 11.97
CA VAL A 211 21.39 12.28 12.38
C VAL A 211 21.70 11.37 11.20
N ILE A 212 21.27 11.77 10.00
CA ILE A 212 21.67 11.15 8.74
C ILE A 212 22.31 12.20 7.81
N ASP A 213 23.22 11.75 6.95
CA ASP A 213 23.93 12.57 5.97
C ASP A 213 23.24 12.56 4.60
N ALA A 214 22.41 11.55 4.35
CA ALA A 214 21.74 11.34 3.08
C ALA A 214 20.42 10.56 3.25
N THR A 215 19.57 10.66 2.24
CA THR A 215 18.34 9.87 2.14
C THR A 215 17.97 9.62 0.68
N GLU A 216 17.40 8.46 0.39
CA GLU A 216 16.52 8.29 -0.76
C GLU A 216 15.07 8.34 -0.30
N TRP A 217 14.16 8.64 -1.21
CA TRP A 217 12.73 8.48 -0.98
C TRP A 217 12.04 7.96 -2.24
N VAL A 218 11.71 8.81 -3.20
CA VAL A 218 11.10 8.40 -4.47
C VAL A 218 11.72 9.17 -5.64
N GLY A 219 11.53 10.48 -5.67
CA GLY A 219 11.92 11.36 -6.76
C GLY A 219 11.37 12.78 -6.56
N PRO A 220 11.66 13.72 -7.47
CA PRO A 220 11.46 15.14 -7.23
C PRO A 220 10.06 15.53 -6.75
N TYR A 221 9.03 14.87 -7.26
CA TYR A 221 7.64 15.18 -6.90
C TYR A 221 7.33 14.85 -5.44
N ASN A 222 7.65 13.63 -5.00
CA ASN A 222 7.41 13.19 -3.63
C ASN A 222 8.39 13.82 -2.64
N ASP A 223 9.66 13.91 -3.03
CA ASP A 223 10.75 14.44 -2.21
C ASP A 223 10.53 15.93 -1.88
N ARG A 224 9.96 16.69 -2.83
CA ARG A 224 9.54 18.08 -2.62
C ARG A 224 8.46 18.19 -1.55
N ALA A 225 7.53 17.25 -1.47
CA ALA A 225 6.47 17.27 -0.47
C ALA A 225 7.01 17.10 0.96
N PHE A 226 8.11 16.39 1.15
CA PHE A 226 8.84 16.33 2.41
C PHE A 226 9.83 17.50 2.61
N GLY A 227 10.04 18.33 1.60
CA GLY A 227 10.97 19.44 1.69
C GLY A 227 12.44 19.06 1.68
N LEU A 228 12.82 17.87 1.22
CA LEU A 228 14.17 17.32 1.30
C LEU A 228 15.20 18.25 0.67
N HIS A 229 14.84 18.96 -0.41
CA HIS A 229 15.67 19.98 -1.06
C HIS A 229 16.07 21.18 -0.18
N LYS A 230 15.38 21.36 0.98
CA LYS A 230 15.71 22.39 1.96
C LYS A 230 16.71 21.92 3.01
N ALA A 231 16.78 20.58 3.20
CA ALA A 231 17.65 19.97 4.19
C ALA A 231 18.97 19.46 3.60
N ALA A 232 19.00 19.09 2.31
CA ALA A 232 20.18 18.59 1.63
C ALA A 232 20.44 19.34 0.30
N LYS A 233 21.72 19.52 -0.04
CA LYS A 233 22.13 20.38 -1.17
C LYS A 233 22.36 19.62 -2.47
N TYR A 234 22.74 18.36 -2.39
CA TYR A 234 23.13 17.56 -3.55
C TYR A 234 22.05 16.54 -3.86
N TYR A 235 21.58 16.50 -5.09
CA TYR A 235 20.57 15.56 -5.56
C TYR A 235 21.15 14.70 -6.68
N TYR A 236 21.05 13.39 -6.52
CA TYR A 236 21.54 12.44 -7.51
C TYR A 236 20.39 11.76 -8.23
N PHE A 237 20.33 12.07 -9.51
CA PHE A 237 19.47 11.41 -10.47
C PHE A 237 20.19 10.14 -10.92
N ALA A 238 19.71 8.97 -10.58
CA ALA A 238 20.07 7.66 -11.13
C ALA A 238 21.58 7.33 -11.37
N ALA A 239 22.49 8.27 -11.16
CA ALA A 239 23.89 8.17 -11.65
C ALA A 239 24.79 7.27 -10.81
N LEU A 240 24.49 7.05 -9.52
CA LEU A 240 25.26 6.16 -8.64
C LEU A 240 24.75 4.73 -8.64
N CYS A 241 23.53 4.57 -9.03
CA CYS A 241 22.87 3.30 -9.30
C CYS A 241 21.95 3.62 -10.47
N LYS A 242 22.13 3.03 -11.65
CA LYS A 242 21.06 3.06 -12.66
C LYS A 242 19.91 2.22 -12.07
N PRO A 243 19.10 2.75 -11.14
CA PRO A 243 18.13 1.94 -10.47
C PRO A 243 16.89 1.93 -11.33
N LYS A 244 16.61 0.80 -11.88
CA LYS A 244 15.24 0.46 -12.25
C LYS A 244 14.47 -0.06 -11.01
N ALA A 245 14.92 0.30 -9.81
CA ALA A 245 14.21 -0.10 -8.61
C ALA A 245 12.88 0.66 -8.52
N VAL A 246 11.80 -0.07 -8.56
CA VAL A 246 10.44 0.44 -8.37
C VAL A 246 9.99 -0.04 -7.00
N SER A 247 9.62 0.89 -6.12
CA SER A 247 9.04 0.50 -4.84
C SER A 247 7.57 0.21 -4.99
N TYR A 248 7.17 -0.99 -4.60
CA TYR A 248 5.77 -1.38 -4.52
C TYR A 248 5.22 -1.14 -3.13
N THR A 249 4.08 -0.49 -3.09
CA THR A 249 3.23 -0.47 -1.91
C THR A 249 2.29 -1.65 -1.96
N HIS A 250 1.96 -2.21 -0.81
CA HIS A 250 1.07 -3.35 -0.73
C HIS A 250 0.01 -3.17 0.33
N LEU A 251 -1.08 -3.86 0.12
CA LEU A 251 -2.16 -4.05 1.05
C LEU A 251 -1.90 -5.34 1.82
N THR A 252 -2.00 -5.29 3.14
CA THR A 252 -2.03 -6.48 3.98
C THR A 252 -3.40 -6.61 4.62
N LEU A 253 -3.94 -7.80 4.57
CA LEU A 253 -5.22 -8.17 5.16
C LEU A 253 -4.98 -9.32 6.12
N PRO A 254 -5.61 -9.35 7.31
CA PRO A 254 -5.58 -10.54 8.14
C PRO A 254 -6.27 -11.71 7.42
N THR A 255 -5.76 -12.92 7.59
CA THR A 255 -6.33 -14.13 6.97
C THR A 255 -7.67 -14.52 7.56
N LYS A 256 -7.97 -14.04 8.76
CA LYS A 256 -9.27 -14.22 9.43
C LYS A 256 -9.82 -12.85 9.77
N VAL A 257 -10.87 -12.46 9.07
CA VAL A 257 -11.75 -11.36 9.47
C VAL A 257 -12.87 -12.03 10.25
N THR A 258 -12.84 -11.92 11.57
CA THR A 258 -13.92 -12.38 12.47
C THR A 258 -15.07 -11.39 12.46
#